data_22f12599bb3d0810ac227258ef807e75
#
_entry.id   22f12599bb3d0810ac227258ef807e75
#
_cell.length_a   1.000
_cell.length_b   1.000
_cell.length_c   1.000
_cell.angle_alpha   90.00
_cell.angle_beta   90.00
_cell.angle_gamma   90.00
#
_symmetry.space_group_name_H-M   'P 1'
#
loop_
_entity.id
_entity.type
_entity.pdbx_description
1 polymer ?
#
loop_
_entity_poly.entity_id
_entity_poly.type
_entity_poly.pdbx_seq_one_letter_code
_entity_poly.pdbx_strand_id
1 'polypeptide(L)'
;MFFDLNIVGNSFENNIVLAKEASKYGWDHINFSYSQNDFSDALNFKKELQDELCDDISIDYTLEIKSNNINEIRKNVSKFRNNASCISVVGGDLKVNRSCLENVKIDVLSRPYLKRYDSGLNHVLAKEALKNNVAVELCFNDILKSYLSYRSKIISNFKDVYTLYWKYDFPLVLSSKAYSVFDIRTTHDFVAFFKQTGLSDEDIEKSFVTASNILKFNEDRDNMIFKGVRRVDDGS
;
A
#
# COMPACT_ATOMS: atom_id res chain seq x y z
N MET A 1 -9.96 5.79 -11.83
CA MET A 1 -9.56 6.37 -10.53
C MET A 1 -8.20 5.84 -10.16
N PHE A 2 -7.29 6.73 -9.78
CA PHE A 2 -5.89 6.41 -9.45
C PHE A 2 -5.66 6.55 -7.95
N PHE A 3 -5.20 5.47 -7.32
CA PHE A 3 -4.98 5.37 -5.88
C PHE A 3 -3.51 5.12 -5.59
N ASP A 4 -2.92 5.89 -4.67
CA ASP A 4 -1.59 5.61 -4.11
C ASP A 4 -1.70 5.38 -2.60
N LEU A 5 -1.51 4.14 -2.16
CA LEU A 5 -1.64 3.77 -0.74
C LEU A 5 -0.40 4.09 0.10
N ASN A 6 0.65 4.69 -0.50
CA ASN A 6 1.93 4.80 0.19
C ASN A 6 2.74 6.03 -0.25
N ILE A 7 2.30 7.22 0.17
CA ILE A 7 3.14 8.43 0.19
C ILE A 7 3.62 8.62 1.64
N VAL A 8 4.89 8.87 1.85
CA VAL A 8 5.43 8.98 3.22
C VAL A 8 4.94 10.26 3.87
N GLY A 9 4.14 10.12 4.91
CA GLY A 9 3.62 11.22 5.70
C GLY A 9 4.72 11.93 6.50
N ASN A 10 4.55 13.23 6.67
CA ASN A 10 5.49 14.11 7.36
C ASN A 10 4.71 15.17 8.17
N SER A 11 5.21 16.41 8.26
CA SER A 11 4.48 17.50 8.89
C SER A 11 3.20 17.86 8.11
N PHE A 12 2.28 18.53 8.78
CA PHE A 12 1.02 19.02 8.19
C PHE A 12 1.26 19.80 6.89
N GLU A 13 2.17 20.79 6.93
CA GLU A 13 2.49 21.66 5.79
C GLU A 13 3.06 20.86 4.60
N ASN A 14 3.97 19.92 4.89
CA ASN A 14 4.54 19.07 3.83
C ASN A 14 3.49 18.16 3.21
N ASN A 15 2.56 17.63 4.00
CA ASN A 15 1.48 16.78 3.48
C ASN A 15 0.54 17.56 2.56
N ILE A 16 0.22 18.83 2.88
CA ILE A 16 -0.54 19.72 1.97
C ILE A 16 0.18 19.85 0.63
N VAL A 17 1.49 20.15 0.67
CA VAL A 17 2.28 20.30 -0.55
C VAL A 17 2.31 19.02 -1.39
N LEU A 18 2.52 17.86 -0.74
CA LEU A 18 2.53 16.56 -1.41
C LEU A 18 1.16 16.23 -2.02
N ALA A 19 0.06 16.46 -1.28
CA ALA A 19 -1.28 16.19 -1.75
C ALA A 19 -1.68 17.09 -2.93
N LYS A 20 -1.40 18.38 -2.86
CA LYS A 20 -1.65 19.31 -3.96
C LYS A 20 -0.85 18.98 -5.21
N GLU A 21 0.39 18.50 -5.05
CA GLU A 21 1.18 18.04 -6.19
C GLU A 21 0.65 16.73 -6.78
N ALA A 22 0.25 15.78 -5.93
CA ALA A 22 -0.37 14.54 -6.37
C ALA A 22 -1.68 14.79 -7.15
N SER A 23 -2.53 15.68 -6.66
CA SER A 23 -3.75 16.10 -7.35
C SER A 23 -3.46 16.66 -8.75
N LYS A 24 -2.51 17.59 -8.88
CA LYS A 24 -2.07 18.14 -10.18
C LYS A 24 -1.59 17.07 -11.16
N TYR A 25 -1.02 15.98 -10.64
CA TYR A 25 -0.49 14.87 -11.44
C TYR A 25 -1.52 13.78 -11.73
N GLY A 26 -2.79 14.02 -11.37
CA GLY A 26 -3.93 13.20 -11.72
C GLY A 26 -4.20 12.04 -10.76
N TRP A 27 -3.68 12.10 -9.53
CA TRP A 27 -4.07 11.16 -8.48
C TRP A 27 -5.42 11.58 -7.88
N ASP A 28 -6.34 10.63 -7.76
CA ASP A 28 -7.68 10.86 -7.19
C ASP A 28 -7.69 10.64 -5.68
N HIS A 29 -6.85 9.74 -5.20
CA HIS A 29 -6.77 9.36 -3.79
C HIS A 29 -5.34 8.99 -3.39
N ILE A 30 -4.90 9.47 -2.23
CA ILE A 30 -3.60 9.11 -1.67
C ILE A 30 -3.71 8.73 -0.20
N ASN A 31 -2.85 7.79 0.22
CA ASN A 31 -2.66 7.52 1.64
C ASN A 31 -1.30 8.04 2.09
N PHE A 32 -1.29 8.83 3.16
CA PHE A 32 -0.06 9.12 3.87
C PHE A 32 0.30 7.96 4.78
N SER A 33 1.48 7.38 4.58
CA SER A 33 2.00 6.30 5.40
C SER A 33 2.85 6.82 6.55
N TYR A 34 2.53 6.39 7.76
CA TYR A 34 3.25 6.75 8.97
C TYR A 34 3.75 5.51 9.70
N SER A 35 4.90 5.65 10.37
CA SER A 35 5.43 4.59 11.23
C SER A 35 4.51 4.34 12.44
N GLN A 36 4.67 3.18 13.09
CA GLN A 36 3.92 2.85 14.30
C GLN A 36 4.15 3.84 15.46
N ASN A 37 5.21 4.64 15.42
CA ASN A 37 5.51 5.63 16.46
C ASN A 37 4.78 6.96 16.19
N ASP A 38 4.66 7.35 14.92
CA ASP A 38 4.16 8.65 14.51
C ASP A 38 2.66 8.61 14.16
N PHE A 39 2.10 7.42 13.95
CA PHE A 39 0.74 7.25 13.45
C PHE A 39 -0.34 7.88 14.36
N SER A 40 -0.18 7.74 15.69
CA SER A 40 -1.15 8.32 16.63
C SER A 40 -1.18 9.84 16.58
N ASP A 41 -0.02 10.46 16.44
CA ASP A 41 0.11 11.92 16.35
C ASP A 41 -0.44 12.43 15.02
N ALA A 42 -0.19 11.69 13.94
CA ALA A 42 -0.72 12.02 12.62
C ALA A 42 -2.26 12.01 12.56
N LEU A 43 -2.92 11.12 13.29
CA LEU A 43 -4.38 11.07 13.33
C LEU A 43 -5.01 12.37 13.86
N ASN A 44 -4.31 13.12 14.72
CA ASN A 44 -4.83 14.34 15.32
C ASN A 44 -5.13 15.45 14.30
N PHE A 45 -4.41 15.48 13.18
CA PHE A 45 -4.58 16.51 12.14
C PHE A 45 -5.18 15.97 10.83
N LYS A 46 -5.62 14.70 10.78
CA LYS A 46 -6.19 14.09 9.55
C LYS A 46 -7.38 14.89 9.02
N LYS A 47 -8.30 15.26 9.91
CA LYS A 47 -9.50 16.01 9.53
C LYS A 47 -9.15 17.40 9.02
N GLU A 48 -8.30 18.13 9.74
CA GLU A 48 -7.85 19.47 9.34
C GLU A 48 -7.14 19.44 7.99
N LEU A 49 -6.32 18.41 7.74
CA LEU A 49 -5.65 18.21 6.47
C LEU A 49 -6.65 17.97 5.32
N GLN A 50 -7.69 17.17 5.55
CA GLN A 50 -8.72 16.93 4.53
C GLN A 50 -9.52 18.22 4.26
N ASP A 51 -9.87 18.95 5.30
CA ASP A 51 -10.61 20.22 5.18
C ASP A 51 -9.81 21.28 4.39
N GLU A 52 -8.48 21.35 4.59
CA GLU A 52 -7.58 22.26 3.85
C GLU A 52 -7.41 21.88 2.36
N LEU A 53 -7.52 20.59 2.05
CA LEU A 53 -7.42 20.11 0.67
C LEU A 53 -8.75 20.21 -0.09
N CYS A 54 -9.84 20.49 0.62
CA CYS A 54 -11.19 20.53 0.06
C CYS A 54 -11.50 19.25 -0.74
N ASP A 55 -12.05 19.40 -1.95
CA ASP A 55 -12.39 18.28 -2.83
C ASP A 55 -11.30 18.00 -3.90
N ASP A 56 -10.13 18.61 -3.79
CA ASP A 56 -9.07 18.47 -4.80
C ASP A 56 -8.52 17.05 -4.87
N ILE A 57 -8.42 16.39 -3.71
CA ILE A 57 -7.94 15.00 -3.58
C ILE A 57 -8.43 14.38 -2.27
N SER A 58 -8.81 13.13 -2.32
CA SER A 58 -9.15 12.37 -1.11
C SER A 58 -7.90 11.84 -0.43
N ILE A 59 -7.86 11.92 0.91
CA ILE A 59 -6.73 11.40 1.69
C ILE A 59 -7.16 10.38 2.73
N ASP A 60 -6.31 9.39 2.93
CA ASP A 60 -6.39 8.44 4.03
C ASP A 60 -5.02 8.18 4.65
N TYR A 61 -4.98 7.39 5.72
CA TYR A 61 -3.74 7.10 6.42
C TYR A 61 -3.45 5.61 6.46
N THR A 62 -2.23 5.27 6.03
CA THR A 62 -1.67 3.92 6.12
C THR A 62 -0.75 3.82 7.34
N LEU A 63 -0.98 2.85 8.21
CA LEU A 63 0.00 2.46 9.23
C LEU A 63 1.06 1.58 8.57
N GLU A 64 2.29 2.06 8.46
CA GLU A 64 3.42 1.25 8.00
C GLU A 64 4.18 0.67 9.20
N ILE A 65 4.15 -0.66 9.34
CA ILE A 65 4.85 -1.38 10.41
C ILE A 65 6.16 -1.91 9.87
N LYS A 66 7.26 -1.49 10.48
CA LYS A 66 8.61 -1.96 10.15
C LYS A 66 9.24 -2.61 11.36
N SER A 67 9.23 -3.95 11.40
CA SER A 67 9.87 -4.74 12.45
C SER A 67 10.22 -6.13 11.93
N ASN A 68 11.30 -6.72 12.45
CA ASN A 68 11.62 -8.14 12.24
C ASN A 68 11.03 -9.04 13.33
N ASN A 69 10.38 -8.45 14.34
CA ASN A 69 9.75 -9.19 15.43
C ASN A 69 8.25 -9.39 15.15
N ILE A 70 7.87 -10.62 14.86
CA ILE A 70 6.50 -10.99 14.52
C ILE A 70 5.50 -10.64 15.65
N ASN A 71 5.90 -10.77 16.90
CA ASN A 71 5.03 -10.44 18.03
C ASN A 71 4.77 -8.93 18.12
N GLU A 72 5.78 -8.12 17.86
CA GLU A 72 5.65 -6.66 17.75
C GLU A 72 4.71 -6.28 16.59
N ILE A 73 4.88 -6.90 15.43
CA ILE A 73 3.97 -6.68 14.28
C ILE A 73 2.53 -6.99 14.69
N ARG A 74 2.27 -8.16 15.27
CA ARG A 74 0.92 -8.57 15.72
C ARG A 74 0.33 -7.62 16.75
N LYS A 75 1.14 -7.15 17.71
CA LYS A 75 0.72 -6.18 18.72
C LYS A 75 0.31 -4.85 18.09
N ASN A 76 1.12 -4.30 17.18
CA ASN A 76 0.83 -3.04 16.50
C ASN A 76 -0.40 -3.17 15.57
N VAL A 77 -0.51 -4.25 14.81
CA VAL A 77 -1.71 -4.55 14.00
C VAL A 77 -2.96 -4.54 14.86
N SER A 78 -2.95 -5.26 16.01
CA SER A 78 -4.13 -5.32 16.90
C SER A 78 -4.45 -3.97 17.54
N LYS A 79 -3.42 -3.17 17.89
CA LYS A 79 -3.58 -1.85 18.52
C LYS A 79 -4.23 -0.85 17.57
N PHE A 80 -3.84 -0.84 16.31
CA PHE A 80 -4.19 0.23 15.38
C PHE A 80 -5.23 -0.16 14.33
N ARG A 81 -5.70 -1.43 14.33
CA ARG A 81 -6.58 -1.93 13.26
C ARG A 81 -7.82 -1.09 13.01
N ASN A 82 -8.44 -0.57 14.06
CA ASN A 82 -9.67 0.21 13.95
C ASN A 82 -9.44 1.68 13.59
N ASN A 83 -8.19 2.15 13.69
CA ASN A 83 -7.86 3.56 13.43
C ASN A 83 -7.14 3.76 12.08
N ALA A 84 -6.64 2.66 11.49
CA ALA A 84 -5.90 2.74 10.23
C ALA A 84 -6.80 2.37 9.05
N SER A 85 -6.85 3.25 8.04
CA SER A 85 -7.54 2.97 6.78
C SER A 85 -6.85 1.84 5.99
N CYS A 86 -5.53 1.70 6.16
CA CYS A 86 -4.76 0.59 5.61
C CYS A 86 -3.62 0.22 6.59
N ILE A 87 -3.36 -1.07 6.78
CA ILE A 87 -2.20 -1.57 7.52
C ILE A 87 -1.24 -2.25 6.55
N SER A 88 -0.06 -1.67 6.42
CA SER A 88 1.04 -2.18 5.61
C SER A 88 2.18 -2.67 6.50
N VAL A 89 2.77 -3.80 6.15
CA VAL A 89 3.96 -4.35 6.83
C VAL A 89 5.12 -4.40 5.85
N VAL A 90 6.23 -3.80 6.22
CA VAL A 90 7.45 -3.79 5.40
C VAL A 90 8.08 -5.18 5.41
N GLY A 91 8.19 -5.77 4.24
CA GLY A 91 8.78 -7.08 4.02
C GLY A 91 10.31 -7.07 3.93
N GLY A 92 10.85 -8.13 3.34
CA GLY A 92 12.29 -8.37 3.11
C GLY A 92 12.84 -9.54 3.91
N ASP A 93 12.37 -9.78 5.12
CA ASP A 93 12.63 -11.02 5.85
C ASP A 93 11.57 -12.08 5.51
N LEU A 94 11.98 -13.33 5.21
CA LEU A 94 11.04 -14.37 4.81
C LEU A 94 10.04 -14.76 5.89
N LYS A 95 10.44 -14.71 7.16
CA LYS A 95 9.53 -15.01 8.28
C LYS A 95 8.49 -13.91 8.43
N VAL A 96 8.90 -12.64 8.23
CA VAL A 96 8.00 -11.49 8.22
C VAL A 96 7.05 -11.57 7.03
N ASN A 97 7.57 -11.80 5.80
CA ASN A 97 6.74 -11.94 4.60
C ASN A 97 5.66 -13.03 4.81
N ARG A 98 6.06 -14.18 5.32
CA ARG A 98 5.14 -15.28 5.60
C ARG A 98 4.10 -14.92 6.67
N SER A 99 4.55 -14.41 7.82
CA SER A 99 3.64 -14.05 8.92
C SER A 99 2.65 -12.95 8.54
N CYS A 100 3.07 -12.03 7.64
CA CYS A 100 2.21 -11.01 7.09
C CYS A 100 1.10 -11.63 6.21
N LEU A 101 1.47 -12.45 5.24
CA LEU A 101 0.51 -13.06 4.31
C LEU A 101 -0.42 -14.09 4.97
N GLU A 102 -0.05 -14.64 6.13
CA GLU A 102 -0.90 -15.53 6.94
C GLU A 102 -1.87 -14.76 7.87
N ASN A 103 -1.77 -13.42 7.97
CA ASN A 103 -2.55 -12.61 8.90
C ASN A 103 -3.61 -11.76 8.20
N VAL A 104 -4.86 -12.18 8.26
CA VAL A 104 -6.03 -11.50 7.67
C VAL A 104 -6.31 -10.08 8.20
N LYS A 105 -5.62 -9.63 9.25
CA LYS A 105 -5.73 -8.26 9.77
C LYS A 105 -4.73 -7.29 9.13
N ILE A 106 -3.83 -7.79 8.29
CA ILE A 106 -2.88 -7.00 7.50
C ILE A 106 -3.47 -6.85 6.10
N ASP A 107 -3.42 -5.66 5.56
CA ASP A 107 -3.96 -5.37 4.23
C ASP A 107 -2.90 -5.54 3.15
N VAL A 108 -1.65 -5.14 3.47
CA VAL A 108 -0.57 -5.03 2.47
C VAL A 108 0.75 -5.58 3.01
N LEU A 109 1.39 -6.46 2.26
CA LEU A 109 2.81 -6.78 2.39
C LEU A 109 3.61 -5.85 1.47
N SER A 110 4.24 -4.83 2.05
CA SER A 110 5.03 -3.86 1.30
C SER A 110 6.43 -4.39 1.03
N ARG A 111 6.86 -4.30 -0.22
CA ARG A 111 8.25 -4.55 -0.65
C ARG A 111 8.83 -5.88 -0.16
N PRO A 112 8.23 -7.04 -0.48
CA PRO A 112 8.74 -8.35 -0.03
C PRO A 112 10.19 -8.63 -0.47
N TYR A 113 10.63 -7.98 -1.54
CA TYR A 113 11.97 -8.05 -2.16
C TYR A 113 13.03 -7.17 -1.47
N LEU A 114 12.66 -6.36 -0.47
CA LEU A 114 13.56 -5.36 0.13
C LEU A 114 14.81 -6.00 0.72
N LYS A 115 16.00 -5.52 0.31
CA LYS A 115 17.32 -6.03 0.72
C LYS A 115 17.54 -7.53 0.42
N ARG A 116 16.87 -8.05 -0.62
CA ARG A 116 16.97 -9.45 -1.03
C ARG A 116 17.57 -9.61 -2.43
N TYR A 117 18.05 -10.82 -2.71
CA TYR A 117 18.46 -11.22 -4.05
C TYR A 117 17.31 -11.83 -4.88
N ASP A 118 16.19 -12.17 -4.25
CA ASP A 118 14.98 -12.73 -4.83
C ASP A 118 13.76 -11.81 -4.56
N SER A 119 12.60 -12.16 -5.12
CA SER A 119 11.36 -11.41 -4.94
C SER A 119 10.79 -11.47 -3.51
N GLY A 120 11.33 -12.32 -2.63
CA GLY A 120 10.78 -12.56 -1.29
C GLY A 120 9.46 -13.31 -1.27
N LEU A 121 8.99 -13.80 -2.43
CA LEU A 121 7.78 -14.58 -2.62
C LEU A 121 8.09 -15.93 -3.26
N ASN A 122 7.22 -16.89 -3.03
CA ASN A 122 7.19 -18.18 -3.70
C ASN A 122 5.73 -18.64 -3.91
N HIS A 123 5.53 -19.77 -4.55
CA HIS A 123 4.19 -20.31 -4.84
C HIS A 123 3.32 -20.55 -3.58
N VAL A 124 3.92 -20.86 -2.44
CA VAL A 124 3.19 -21.05 -1.18
C VAL A 124 2.69 -19.71 -0.65
N LEU A 125 3.58 -18.70 -0.61
CA LEU A 125 3.26 -17.35 -0.16
C LEU A 125 2.26 -16.65 -1.08
N ALA A 126 2.35 -16.89 -2.40
CA ALA A 126 1.37 -16.37 -3.36
C ALA A 126 -0.04 -16.93 -3.10
N LYS A 127 -0.16 -18.23 -2.75
CA LYS A 127 -1.45 -18.82 -2.37
C LYS A 127 -1.96 -18.30 -1.03
N GLU A 128 -1.10 -18.05 -0.05
CA GLU A 128 -1.51 -17.45 1.22
C GLU A 128 -1.98 -16.00 1.02
N ALA A 129 -1.30 -15.21 0.16
CA ALA A 129 -1.72 -13.87 -0.22
C ALA A 129 -3.14 -13.86 -0.79
N LEU A 130 -3.43 -14.74 -1.76
CA LEU A 130 -4.76 -14.89 -2.34
C LEU A 130 -5.79 -15.33 -1.30
N LYS A 131 -5.50 -16.39 -0.54
CA LYS A 131 -6.43 -16.98 0.44
C LYS A 131 -6.86 -15.98 1.52
N ASN A 132 -5.90 -15.20 2.02
CA ASN A 132 -6.11 -14.25 3.12
C ASN A 132 -6.44 -12.84 2.62
N ASN A 133 -6.48 -12.64 1.29
CA ASN A 133 -6.72 -11.35 0.64
C ASN A 133 -5.74 -10.25 1.12
N VAL A 134 -4.46 -10.60 1.29
CA VAL A 134 -3.38 -9.67 1.62
C VAL A 134 -2.67 -9.26 0.33
N ALA A 135 -2.68 -7.96 0.04
CA ALA A 135 -2.06 -7.46 -1.19
C ALA A 135 -0.52 -7.44 -1.06
N VAL A 136 0.13 -7.67 -2.19
CA VAL A 136 1.58 -7.47 -2.33
C VAL A 136 1.83 -6.12 -2.97
N GLU A 137 2.67 -5.30 -2.35
CA GLU A 137 2.97 -3.96 -2.84
C GLU A 137 4.35 -3.89 -3.51
N LEU A 138 4.36 -3.23 -4.69
CA LEU A 138 5.57 -2.85 -5.41
C LEU A 138 5.68 -1.32 -5.42
N CYS A 139 6.83 -0.80 -4.96
CA CYS A 139 7.04 0.64 -4.80
C CYS A 139 7.91 1.21 -5.92
N PHE A 140 7.39 2.23 -6.61
CA PHE A 140 8.10 2.92 -7.70
C PHE A 140 9.39 3.59 -7.21
N ASN A 141 9.38 4.17 -6.01
CA ASN A 141 10.54 4.89 -5.48
C ASN A 141 11.76 3.99 -5.24
N ASP A 142 11.56 2.68 -5.02
CA ASP A 142 12.69 1.75 -4.92
C ASP A 142 13.49 1.68 -6.23
N ILE A 143 12.82 1.85 -7.37
CA ILE A 143 13.47 1.95 -8.69
C ILE A 143 14.07 3.34 -8.88
N LEU A 144 13.32 4.39 -8.52
CA LEU A 144 13.75 5.78 -8.68
C LEU A 144 15.05 6.07 -7.92
N LYS A 145 15.17 5.59 -6.69
CA LYS A 145 16.35 5.77 -5.81
C LYS A 145 17.46 4.74 -6.02
N SER A 146 17.26 3.77 -6.91
CA SER A 146 18.24 2.72 -7.22
C SER A 146 19.11 3.10 -8.38
N TYR A 147 20.33 2.53 -8.45
CA TYR A 147 21.28 2.77 -9.50
C TYR A 147 21.88 1.47 -10.04
N LEU A 148 22.29 1.48 -11.31
CA LEU A 148 23.04 0.42 -11.97
C LEU A 148 22.48 -1.00 -11.71
N SER A 149 23.33 -1.90 -11.27
CA SER A 149 23.00 -3.32 -11.03
C SER A 149 21.91 -3.52 -9.98
N TYR A 150 21.82 -2.64 -8.99
CA TYR A 150 20.77 -2.73 -7.97
C TYR A 150 19.39 -2.40 -8.55
N ARG A 151 19.28 -1.38 -9.42
CA ARG A 151 18.04 -1.07 -10.14
C ARG A 151 17.60 -2.26 -11.01
N SER A 152 18.51 -2.83 -11.78
CA SER A 152 18.22 -4.01 -12.61
C SER A 152 17.74 -5.18 -11.76
N LYS A 153 18.29 -5.36 -10.56
CA LYS A 153 17.89 -6.39 -9.64
C LYS A 153 16.47 -6.20 -9.12
N ILE A 154 16.10 -4.96 -8.75
CA ILE A 154 14.72 -4.66 -8.30
C ILE A 154 13.74 -4.91 -9.44
N ILE A 155 14.04 -4.49 -10.67
CA ILE A 155 13.20 -4.76 -11.83
C ILE A 155 13.05 -6.27 -12.07
N SER A 156 14.12 -7.04 -11.93
CA SER A 156 14.04 -8.52 -11.99
C SER A 156 13.11 -9.08 -10.91
N ASN A 157 13.22 -8.59 -9.67
CA ASN A 157 12.35 -9.02 -8.58
C ASN A 157 10.87 -8.67 -8.85
N PHE A 158 10.59 -7.52 -9.48
CA PHE A 158 9.23 -7.17 -9.92
C PHE A 158 8.69 -8.19 -10.92
N LYS A 159 9.50 -8.56 -11.93
CA LYS A 159 9.12 -9.57 -12.93
C LYS A 159 8.86 -10.94 -12.31
N ASP A 160 9.65 -11.33 -11.28
CA ASP A 160 9.41 -12.55 -10.53
C ASP A 160 8.06 -12.49 -9.78
N VAL A 161 7.71 -11.33 -9.18
CA VAL A 161 6.39 -11.12 -8.57
C VAL A 161 5.28 -11.21 -9.62
N TYR A 162 5.45 -10.60 -10.80
CA TYR A 162 4.44 -10.67 -11.89
C TYR A 162 4.20 -12.11 -12.34
N THR A 163 5.26 -12.91 -12.48
CA THR A 163 5.14 -14.32 -12.85
C THR A 163 4.27 -15.10 -11.85
N LEU A 164 4.42 -14.81 -10.56
CA LEU A 164 3.58 -15.41 -9.52
C LEU A 164 2.17 -14.83 -9.53
N TYR A 165 2.03 -13.51 -9.75
CA TYR A 165 0.76 -12.80 -9.85
C TYR A 165 -0.12 -13.38 -10.96
N TRP A 166 0.38 -13.49 -12.17
CA TRP A 166 -0.36 -14.07 -13.30
C TRP A 166 -0.76 -15.53 -13.08
N LYS A 167 0.03 -16.28 -12.32
CA LYS A 167 -0.26 -17.69 -12.04
C LYS A 167 -1.29 -17.89 -10.93
N TYR A 168 -1.29 -17.03 -9.91
CA TYR A 168 -2.06 -17.27 -8.68
C TYR A 168 -3.12 -16.20 -8.43
N ASP A 169 -3.11 -15.09 -9.15
CA ASP A 169 -4.11 -14.01 -9.10
C ASP A 169 -4.33 -13.43 -7.69
N PHE A 170 -3.24 -13.26 -6.92
CA PHE A 170 -3.30 -12.62 -5.60
C PHE A 170 -3.45 -11.10 -5.73
N PRO A 171 -3.98 -10.38 -4.72
CA PRO A 171 -4.09 -8.93 -4.78
C PRO A 171 -2.72 -8.25 -4.94
N LEU A 172 -2.59 -7.38 -5.95
CA LEU A 172 -1.40 -6.58 -6.23
C LEU A 172 -1.72 -5.10 -6.04
N VAL A 173 -0.82 -4.35 -5.41
CA VAL A 173 -0.87 -2.89 -5.26
C VAL A 173 0.41 -2.28 -5.79
N LEU A 174 0.26 -1.22 -6.56
CA LEU A 174 1.35 -0.38 -7.05
C LEU A 174 1.29 0.96 -6.32
N SER A 175 2.40 1.41 -5.76
CA SER A 175 2.48 2.68 -5.03
C SER A 175 3.74 3.46 -5.37
N SER A 176 3.70 4.77 -5.13
CA SER A 176 4.85 5.61 -5.37
C SER A 176 5.93 5.45 -4.30
N LYS A 177 5.56 5.34 -3.04
CA LYS A 177 6.44 5.49 -1.88
C LYS A 177 7.21 6.81 -1.93
N ALA A 178 6.54 7.88 -2.36
CA ALA A 178 7.14 9.21 -2.47
C ALA A 178 7.46 9.80 -1.08
N TYR A 179 8.65 10.41 -0.95
CA TYR A 179 9.10 11.13 0.25
C TYR A 179 9.04 12.65 0.06
N SER A 180 9.00 13.09 -1.17
CA SER A 180 9.02 14.50 -1.56
C SER A 180 8.26 14.71 -2.86
N VAL A 181 7.95 15.96 -3.19
CA VAL A 181 7.32 16.34 -4.47
C VAL A 181 8.11 15.86 -5.68
N PHE A 182 9.44 15.76 -5.56
CA PHE A 182 10.30 15.26 -6.64
C PHE A 182 10.19 13.75 -6.87
N ASP A 183 9.58 13.01 -5.97
CA ASP A 183 9.36 11.56 -6.10
C ASP A 183 7.97 11.25 -6.68
N ILE A 184 7.03 12.20 -6.62
CA ILE A 184 5.70 12.04 -7.21
C ILE A 184 5.81 12.10 -8.74
N ARG A 185 5.07 11.25 -9.43
CA ARG A 185 4.99 11.22 -10.90
C ARG A 185 3.53 11.40 -11.32
N THR A 186 3.34 11.89 -12.54
CA THR A 186 2.02 11.87 -13.16
C THR A 186 1.51 10.44 -13.22
N THR A 187 0.20 10.26 -13.10
CA THR A 187 -0.41 8.93 -13.26
C THR A 187 -0.04 8.29 -14.59
N HIS A 188 0.08 9.10 -15.66
CA HIS A 188 0.53 8.64 -16.98
C HIS A 188 1.95 8.05 -16.93
N ASP A 189 2.92 8.75 -16.34
CA ASP A 189 4.31 8.28 -16.28
C ASP A 189 4.44 7.06 -15.37
N PHE A 190 3.67 7.04 -14.26
CA PHE A 190 3.62 5.92 -13.35
C PHE A 190 3.10 4.66 -14.06
N VAL A 191 1.98 4.76 -14.75
CA VAL A 191 1.41 3.66 -15.57
C VAL A 191 2.40 3.23 -16.65
N ALA A 192 2.97 4.18 -17.41
CA ALA A 192 3.91 3.89 -18.49
C ALA A 192 5.13 3.11 -17.97
N PHE A 193 5.64 3.45 -16.77
CA PHE A 193 6.75 2.73 -16.16
C PHE A 193 6.38 1.25 -15.88
N PHE A 194 5.26 1.00 -15.22
CA PHE A 194 4.87 -0.38 -14.89
C PHE A 194 4.55 -1.21 -16.14
N LYS A 195 4.02 -0.60 -17.20
CA LYS A 195 3.89 -1.22 -18.51
C LYS A 195 5.25 -1.63 -19.09
N GLN A 196 6.25 -0.76 -19.02
CA GLN A 196 7.60 -1.06 -19.51
C GLN A 196 8.27 -2.17 -18.69
N THR A 197 7.89 -2.37 -17.43
CA THR A 197 8.41 -3.49 -16.63
C THR A 197 7.70 -4.82 -16.89
N GLY A 198 6.55 -4.80 -17.58
CA GLY A 198 5.89 -6.01 -18.09
C GLY A 198 4.42 -6.17 -17.72
N LEU A 199 3.82 -5.30 -16.90
CA LEU A 199 2.38 -5.37 -16.61
C LEU A 199 1.53 -4.88 -17.80
N SER A 200 0.38 -5.49 -18.00
CA SER A 200 -0.63 -5.01 -18.94
C SER A 200 -1.42 -3.81 -18.38
N ASP A 201 -2.17 -3.11 -19.25
CA ASP A 201 -3.07 -2.05 -18.79
C ASP A 201 -4.13 -2.61 -17.83
N GLU A 202 -4.65 -3.81 -18.11
CA GLU A 202 -5.62 -4.51 -17.25
C GLU A 202 -5.06 -4.84 -15.87
N ASP A 203 -3.80 -5.34 -15.79
CA ASP A 203 -3.13 -5.62 -14.52
C ASP A 203 -2.95 -4.36 -13.66
N ILE A 204 -2.59 -3.24 -14.32
CA ILE A 204 -2.38 -1.96 -13.64
C ILE A 204 -3.72 -1.39 -13.16
N GLU A 205 -4.76 -1.42 -13.99
CA GLU A 205 -6.11 -1.00 -13.59
C GLU A 205 -6.61 -1.85 -12.41
N LYS A 206 -6.42 -3.17 -12.46
CA LYS A 206 -6.76 -4.09 -11.38
C LYS A 206 -6.02 -3.77 -10.09
N SER A 207 -4.78 -3.28 -10.15
CA SER A 207 -4.02 -2.87 -8.96
C SER A 207 -4.64 -1.64 -8.29
N PHE A 208 -5.13 -0.66 -9.05
CA PHE A 208 -5.84 0.50 -8.50
C PHE A 208 -7.22 0.11 -7.93
N VAL A 209 -7.94 -0.79 -8.60
CA VAL A 209 -9.18 -1.36 -8.06
C VAL A 209 -8.92 -2.10 -6.75
N THR A 210 -7.82 -2.86 -6.67
CA THR A 210 -7.40 -3.54 -5.43
C THR A 210 -7.16 -2.53 -4.30
N ALA A 211 -6.44 -1.43 -4.57
CA ALA A 211 -6.20 -0.37 -3.61
C ALA A 211 -7.52 0.26 -3.10
N SER A 212 -8.43 0.61 -4.00
CA SER A 212 -9.76 1.12 -3.66
C SER A 212 -10.56 0.14 -2.80
N ASN A 213 -10.54 -1.15 -3.16
CA ASN A 213 -11.28 -2.18 -2.42
C ASN A 213 -10.75 -2.39 -1.01
N ILE A 214 -9.44 -2.26 -0.78
CA ILE A 214 -8.83 -2.32 0.56
C ILE A 214 -9.41 -1.19 1.43
N LEU A 215 -9.44 0.04 0.93
CA LEU A 215 -9.95 1.19 1.67
C LEU A 215 -11.45 1.05 1.98
N LYS A 216 -12.25 0.75 0.98
CA LYS A 216 -13.71 0.53 1.16
C LYS A 216 -14.01 -0.60 2.14
N PHE A 217 -13.26 -1.71 2.07
CA PHE A 217 -13.43 -2.81 3.01
C PHE A 217 -13.13 -2.39 4.44
N ASN A 218 -12.09 -1.57 4.65
CA ASN A 218 -11.68 -1.12 5.96
C ASN A 218 -12.58 -0.01 6.52
N GLU A 219 -13.12 0.86 5.67
CA GLU A 219 -14.13 1.84 6.04
C GLU A 219 -15.43 1.17 6.56
N ASP A 220 -15.87 0.12 5.88
CA ASP A 220 -17.05 -0.65 6.27
C ASP A 220 -16.80 -1.64 7.42
N ARG A 221 -15.58 -1.73 7.94
CA ARG A 221 -15.18 -2.78 8.90
C ARG A 221 -16.01 -2.76 10.19
N ASP A 222 -16.35 -1.60 10.70
CA ASP A 222 -17.14 -1.46 11.93
C ASP A 222 -18.59 -1.95 11.74
N ASN A 223 -19.07 -1.99 10.51
CA ASN A 223 -20.38 -2.52 10.13
C ASN A 223 -20.35 -4.02 9.83
N MET A 224 -19.17 -4.66 9.81
CA MET A 224 -19.05 -6.10 9.56
C MET A 224 -19.18 -6.91 10.84
N ILE A 225 -20.16 -7.79 10.89
CA ILE A 225 -20.32 -8.78 11.97
C ILE A 225 -19.30 -9.91 11.78
N PHE A 226 -19.17 -10.41 10.56
CA PHE A 226 -18.12 -11.35 10.10
C PHE A 226 -17.98 -11.29 8.57
N LYS A 227 -16.95 -11.92 8.02
CA LYS A 227 -16.64 -11.85 6.58
C LYS A 227 -17.87 -12.16 5.73
N GLY A 228 -18.35 -11.17 4.98
CA GLY A 228 -19.49 -11.27 4.06
C GLY A 228 -20.86 -10.92 4.69
N VAL A 229 -20.93 -10.60 5.98
CA VAL A 229 -22.18 -10.19 6.65
C VAL A 229 -22.00 -8.80 7.25
N ARG A 230 -22.78 -7.85 6.75
CA ARG A 230 -22.81 -6.46 7.21
C ARG A 230 -24.04 -6.20 8.06
N ARG A 231 -23.92 -5.34 9.08
CA ARG A 231 -25.06 -4.71 9.72
C ARG A 231 -25.62 -3.68 8.75
N VAL A 232 -26.87 -3.80 8.39
CA VAL A 232 -27.61 -2.76 7.65
C VAL A 232 -28.36 -1.98 8.72
N ASP A 233 -27.99 -0.71 8.94
CA ASP A 233 -28.84 0.19 9.71
C ASP A 233 -30.00 0.58 8.79
N ASP A 234 -31.18 0.02 9.06
CA ASP A 234 -32.41 0.49 8.46
C ASP A 234 -32.61 1.93 8.94
N GLY A 235 -32.27 2.89 8.06
CA GLY A 235 -32.46 4.30 8.30
C GLY A 235 -33.92 4.58 8.59
N SER A 236 -34.22 4.88 9.85
CA SER A 236 -35.51 5.45 10.32
C SER A 236 -35.51 6.94 10.09
#